data_07e856390d860b3f64411920f6af7ec3
#
_entry.id   07e856390d860b3f64411920f6af7ec3
#
_cell.length_a   1.000
_cell.length_b   1.000
_cell.length_c   1.000
_cell.angle_alpha   90.00
_cell.angle_beta   90.00
_cell.angle_gamma   90.00
#
_symmetry.space_group_name_H-M   'P 1'
#
loop_
_entity.id
_entity.type
_entity.pdbx_description
1 polymer ?
#
loop_
_entity_poly.entity_id
_entity_poly.type
_entity_poly.pdbx_seq_one_letter_code
_entity_poly.pdbx_strand_id
1 'polypeptide(L)'
;MHTLKSALLIMVLFLSFNSIIYSQGNPIQLSLFNPIQIVPEGESVNGIRLNLIYTKNANVTGFDMGLVNQTTGSQLGVQWGGVNITDGGFTGWQSAFVNISKGNFVGLQTSWVNYHGGHFNGLQFSIVNYAATIEGLQLGLINIIGSGGFLPVFPIFNFDFD
;
A
#
# COMPACT_ATOMS: atom_id res chain seq x y z
N MET A 1 36.65 32.77 -15.63
CA MET A 1 36.62 32.57 -14.17
C MET A 1 35.20 32.31 -13.61
N HIS A 2 34.15 32.95 -14.15
CA HIS A 2 32.76 32.74 -13.72
C HIS A 2 32.20 31.35 -14.06
N THR A 3 32.50 30.81 -15.25
CA THR A 3 32.02 29.51 -15.72
C THR A 3 32.52 28.32 -14.87
N LEU A 4 33.77 28.41 -14.39
CA LEU A 4 34.38 27.38 -13.55
C LEU A 4 33.74 27.35 -12.14
N LYS A 5 33.40 28.51 -11.60
CA LYS A 5 32.70 28.62 -10.29
C LYS A 5 31.27 28.10 -10.36
N SER A 6 30.58 28.35 -11.50
CA SER A 6 29.23 27.83 -11.70
C SER A 6 29.22 26.33 -11.89
N ALA A 7 30.17 25.76 -12.60
CA ALA A 7 30.32 24.30 -12.76
C ALA A 7 30.64 23.60 -11.43
N LEU A 8 31.51 24.21 -10.61
CA LEU A 8 31.84 23.69 -9.28
C LEU A 8 30.63 23.73 -8.33
N LEU A 9 29.84 24.81 -8.38
CA LEU A 9 28.63 24.96 -7.58
C LEU A 9 27.56 23.90 -7.94
N ILE A 10 27.37 23.65 -9.25
CA ILE A 10 26.45 22.63 -9.74
C ILE A 10 26.92 21.23 -9.32
N MET A 11 28.22 20.95 -9.39
CA MET A 11 28.79 19.68 -8.96
C MET A 11 28.66 19.45 -7.45
N VAL A 12 28.85 20.49 -6.64
CA VAL A 12 28.65 20.43 -5.17
C VAL A 12 27.17 20.23 -4.81
N LEU A 13 26.25 20.90 -5.55
CA LEU A 13 24.81 20.66 -5.41
C LEU A 13 24.42 19.22 -5.79
N PHE A 14 24.98 18.68 -6.88
CA PHE A 14 24.74 17.29 -7.28
C PHE A 14 25.28 16.27 -6.26
N LEU A 15 26.45 16.53 -5.66
CA LEU A 15 27.04 15.69 -4.63
C LEU A 15 26.28 15.75 -3.30
N SER A 16 25.72 16.92 -2.95
CA SER A 16 24.89 17.06 -1.74
C SER A 16 23.50 16.42 -1.90
N PHE A 17 22.95 16.37 -3.10
CA PHE A 17 21.70 15.64 -3.37
C PHE A 17 21.86 14.11 -3.18
N ASN A 18 23.01 13.55 -3.55
CA ASN A 18 23.25 12.12 -3.37
C ASN A 18 23.35 11.70 -1.89
N SER A 19 23.86 12.54 -1.02
CA SER A 19 23.94 12.24 0.42
C SER A 19 22.59 12.30 1.15
N ILE A 20 21.63 13.05 0.63
CA ILE A 20 20.26 13.11 1.17
C ILE A 20 19.46 11.85 0.76
N ILE A 21 19.71 11.31 -0.43
CA ILE A 21 19.02 10.12 -0.95
C ILE A 21 19.44 8.86 -0.16
N TYR A 22 20.70 8.72 0.22
CA TYR A 22 21.18 7.57 0.99
C TYR A 22 20.72 7.55 2.46
N SER A 23 20.27 8.68 3.01
CA SER A 23 19.82 8.80 4.40
C SER A 23 18.34 8.45 4.63
N GLN A 24 17.50 8.34 3.58
CA GLN A 24 16.04 8.21 3.72
C GLN A 24 15.45 6.88 3.19
N GLY A 25 16.28 5.90 2.82
CA GLY A 25 15.85 4.65 2.20
C GLY A 25 15.67 4.79 0.68
N ASN A 26 15.04 3.81 0.03
CA ASN A 26 14.86 3.77 -1.41
C ASN A 26 13.66 4.65 -1.83
N PRO A 27 13.85 5.86 -2.40
CA PRO A 27 12.75 6.76 -2.70
C PRO A 27 11.93 6.36 -3.92
N ILE A 28 12.54 5.60 -4.84
CA ILE A 28 11.91 5.17 -6.09
C ILE A 28 12.17 3.69 -6.32
N GLN A 29 11.10 2.96 -6.56
CA GLN A 29 11.12 1.59 -7.05
C GLN A 29 10.48 1.51 -8.43
N LEU A 30 11.17 0.91 -9.37
CA LEU A 30 10.64 0.51 -10.67
C LEU A 30 10.80 -0.99 -10.84
N SER A 31 9.75 -1.68 -11.23
CA SER A 31 9.74 -3.11 -11.43
C SER A 31 9.02 -3.49 -12.72
N LEU A 32 9.61 -4.41 -13.48
CA LEU A 32 8.88 -5.11 -14.53
C LEU A 32 8.10 -6.28 -13.92
N PHE A 33 8.83 -7.17 -13.28
CA PHE A 33 8.33 -8.24 -12.41
C PHE A 33 9.45 -8.65 -11.44
N ASN A 34 9.13 -9.10 -10.23
CA ASN A 34 10.12 -9.60 -9.30
C ASN A 34 10.77 -10.90 -9.86
N PRO A 35 12.12 -11.03 -9.90
CA PRO A 35 13.11 -10.17 -9.25
C PRO A 35 13.68 -9.03 -10.12
N ILE A 36 13.14 -8.76 -11.32
CA ILE A 36 13.61 -7.66 -12.20
C ILE A 36 13.01 -6.34 -11.67
N GLN A 37 13.66 -5.78 -10.66
CA GLN A 37 13.27 -4.56 -9.97
C GLN A 37 14.51 -3.83 -9.41
N ILE A 38 14.42 -2.50 -9.23
CA ILE A 38 15.56 -1.67 -8.81
C ILE A 38 15.89 -1.92 -7.33
N VAL A 39 14.86 -1.95 -6.45
CA VAL A 39 15.01 -2.18 -5.03
C VAL A 39 14.77 -3.67 -4.74
N PRO A 40 15.73 -4.40 -4.12
CA PRO A 40 15.55 -5.81 -3.77
C PRO A 40 14.28 -6.07 -2.94
N GLU A 41 13.72 -7.28 -3.09
CA GLU A 41 12.43 -7.63 -2.45
C GLU A 41 12.44 -7.57 -0.92
N GLY A 42 13.59 -7.76 -0.28
CA GLY A 42 13.78 -7.67 1.18
C GLY A 42 13.94 -6.26 1.71
N GLU A 43 14.04 -5.26 0.83
CA GLU A 43 14.23 -3.87 1.21
C GLU A 43 12.92 -3.08 1.17
N SER A 44 12.93 -1.93 1.87
CA SER A 44 11.78 -1.02 1.96
C SER A 44 11.87 0.13 0.95
N VAL A 45 10.71 0.65 0.55
CA VAL A 45 10.57 1.79 -0.36
C VAL A 45 9.90 2.94 0.38
N ASN A 46 10.52 4.12 0.35
CA ASN A 46 10.00 5.34 0.97
C ASN A 46 9.81 6.43 -0.10
N GLY A 47 8.68 6.40 -0.80
CA GLY A 47 8.36 7.35 -1.84
C GLY A 47 7.43 6.76 -2.90
N ILE A 48 7.91 6.47 -4.10
CA ILE A 48 7.10 6.00 -5.22
C ILE A 48 7.53 4.59 -5.62
N ARG A 49 6.59 3.65 -5.64
CA ARG A 49 6.75 2.31 -6.18
C ARG A 49 5.86 2.12 -7.40
N LEU A 50 6.47 1.88 -8.55
CA LEU A 50 5.77 1.60 -9.81
C LEU A 50 6.17 0.24 -10.33
N ASN A 51 5.21 -0.58 -10.70
CA ASN A 51 5.48 -1.85 -11.35
C ASN A 51 4.55 -2.10 -12.55
N LEU A 52 5.05 -2.84 -13.52
CA LEU A 52 4.26 -3.20 -14.68
C LEU A 52 3.43 -4.46 -14.43
N ILE A 53 4.04 -5.52 -13.88
CA ILE A 53 3.40 -6.82 -13.68
C ILE A 53 3.32 -7.17 -12.19
N TYR A 54 4.48 -7.29 -11.51
CA TYR A 54 4.54 -7.72 -10.11
C TYR A 54 5.73 -7.11 -9.39
N THR A 55 5.49 -6.60 -8.20
CA THR A 55 6.56 -6.15 -7.30
C THR A 55 6.34 -6.68 -5.88
N LYS A 56 7.46 -6.90 -5.19
CA LYS A 56 7.48 -7.33 -3.79
C LYS A 56 8.57 -6.56 -3.05
N ASN A 57 8.22 -5.95 -1.92
CA ASN A 57 9.17 -5.28 -1.03
C ASN A 57 8.78 -5.49 0.43
N ALA A 58 9.70 -5.18 1.36
CA ALA A 58 9.47 -5.34 2.79
C ALA A 58 8.41 -4.37 3.30
N ASN A 59 8.70 -3.08 3.33
CA ASN A 59 7.75 -2.04 3.71
C ASN A 59 7.65 -1.00 2.59
N VAL A 60 6.49 -0.35 2.49
CA VAL A 60 6.27 0.72 1.52
C VAL A 60 5.62 1.91 2.20
N THR A 61 6.23 3.08 2.06
CA THR A 61 5.67 4.35 2.52
C THR A 61 5.54 5.28 1.33
N GLY A 62 4.33 5.75 1.04
CA GLY A 62 4.06 6.68 -0.05
C GLY A 62 3.08 6.16 -1.08
N PHE A 63 3.40 6.32 -2.37
CA PHE A 63 2.54 5.92 -3.49
C PHE A 63 3.02 4.63 -4.13
N ASP A 64 2.12 3.66 -4.25
CA ASP A 64 2.38 2.33 -4.79
C ASP A 64 1.38 2.01 -5.90
N MET A 65 1.87 1.76 -7.12
CA MET A 65 1.01 1.50 -8.28
C MET A 65 1.57 0.40 -9.17
N GLY A 66 0.69 -0.53 -9.56
CA GLY A 66 1.06 -1.61 -10.49
C GLY A 66 -0.03 -2.65 -10.67
N LEU A 67 0.22 -3.65 -11.52
CA LEU A 67 -0.76 -4.71 -11.74
C LEU A 67 -0.90 -5.61 -10.49
N VAL A 68 0.21 -6.11 -9.94
CA VAL A 68 0.23 -6.87 -8.68
C VAL A 68 1.25 -6.26 -7.75
N ASN A 69 0.78 -5.75 -6.61
CA ASN A 69 1.58 -5.10 -5.58
C ASN A 69 1.60 -5.98 -4.33
N GLN A 70 2.79 -6.43 -3.89
CA GLN A 70 2.94 -7.14 -2.62
C GLN A 70 3.87 -6.38 -1.67
N THR A 71 3.42 -6.23 -0.42
CA THR A 71 4.20 -5.72 0.70
C THR A 71 4.17 -6.76 1.81
N THR A 72 5.35 -7.29 2.19
CA THR A 72 5.45 -8.37 3.20
C THR A 72 5.40 -7.85 4.63
N GLY A 73 5.79 -6.61 4.86
CA GLY A 73 5.63 -5.88 6.10
C GLY A 73 4.49 -4.88 6.03
N SER A 74 4.72 -3.67 6.49
CA SER A 74 3.71 -2.62 6.59
C SER A 74 3.71 -1.66 5.42
N GLN A 75 2.53 -1.12 5.12
CA GLN A 75 2.36 -0.08 4.11
C GLN A 75 1.65 1.14 4.68
N LEU A 76 2.18 2.32 4.35
CA LEU A 76 1.61 3.62 4.70
C LEU A 76 1.43 4.47 3.44
N GLY A 77 0.22 4.91 3.16
CA GLY A 77 -0.08 5.80 2.05
C GLY A 77 -1.13 5.26 1.09
N VAL A 78 -0.87 5.32 -0.22
CA VAL A 78 -1.81 4.91 -1.26
C VAL A 78 -1.26 3.70 -2.01
N GLN A 79 -2.04 2.65 -2.10
CA GLN A 79 -1.75 1.48 -2.93
C GLN A 79 -2.86 1.29 -3.96
N TRP A 80 -2.48 1.31 -5.24
CA TRP A 80 -3.41 1.18 -6.35
C TRP A 80 -2.94 0.12 -7.34
N GLY A 81 -3.83 -0.83 -7.69
CA GLY A 81 -3.43 -1.89 -8.60
C GLY A 81 -4.55 -2.77 -9.13
N GLY A 82 -4.18 -3.85 -9.79
CA GLY A 82 -5.09 -4.94 -10.13
C GLY A 82 -5.32 -5.83 -8.91
N VAL A 83 -4.24 -6.29 -8.28
CA VAL A 83 -4.25 -7.07 -7.04
C VAL A 83 -3.27 -6.44 -6.05
N ASN A 84 -3.74 -6.12 -4.86
CA ASN A 84 -2.93 -5.63 -3.77
C ASN A 84 -2.86 -6.67 -2.64
N ILE A 85 -1.66 -6.94 -2.16
CA ILE A 85 -1.40 -7.89 -1.07
C ILE A 85 -0.53 -7.20 -0.02
N THR A 86 -1.02 -7.11 1.21
CA THR A 86 -0.25 -6.59 2.36
C THR A 86 -0.30 -7.62 3.48
N ASP A 87 0.86 -8.18 3.82
CA ASP A 87 0.95 -9.22 4.86
C ASP A 87 1.00 -8.61 6.26
N GLY A 88 1.59 -7.42 6.43
CA GLY A 88 1.64 -6.66 7.68
C GLY A 88 0.53 -5.61 7.80
N GLY A 89 0.80 -4.53 8.56
CA GLY A 89 -0.15 -3.45 8.75
C GLY A 89 -0.33 -2.55 7.52
N PHE A 90 -1.50 -1.96 7.36
CA PHE A 90 -1.78 -0.97 6.33
C PHE A 90 -2.41 0.28 6.95
N THR A 91 -1.94 1.45 6.53
CA THR A 91 -2.57 2.72 6.90
C THR A 91 -2.71 3.60 5.66
N GLY A 92 -3.94 3.99 5.32
CA GLY A 92 -4.21 4.86 4.18
C GLY A 92 -5.31 4.38 3.25
N TRP A 93 -5.09 4.48 1.94
CA TRP A 93 -6.06 4.06 0.92
C TRP A 93 -5.51 2.92 0.06
N GLN A 94 -6.20 1.78 0.07
CA GLN A 94 -5.90 0.63 -0.76
C GLN A 94 -7.03 0.43 -1.80
N SER A 95 -6.68 0.41 -3.08
CA SER A 95 -7.64 0.28 -4.19
C SER A 95 -7.16 -0.70 -5.25
N ALA A 96 -8.00 -1.69 -5.62
CA ALA A 96 -7.70 -2.68 -6.64
C ALA A 96 -8.96 -3.36 -7.18
N PHE A 97 -8.83 -4.33 -8.09
CA PHE A 97 -9.91 -5.31 -8.30
C PHE A 97 -10.02 -6.24 -7.09
N VAL A 98 -8.88 -6.67 -6.53
CA VAL A 98 -8.84 -7.52 -5.33
C VAL A 98 -7.82 -6.95 -4.35
N ASN A 99 -8.27 -6.66 -3.13
CA ASN A 99 -7.40 -6.31 -2.02
C ASN A 99 -7.35 -7.46 -1.01
N ILE A 100 -6.14 -7.83 -0.61
CA ILE A 100 -5.87 -8.84 0.41
C ILE A 100 -4.96 -8.22 1.46
N SER A 101 -5.45 -8.06 2.67
CA SER A 101 -4.68 -7.52 3.80
C SER A 101 -4.80 -8.45 5.00
N LYS A 102 -3.69 -8.73 5.69
CA LYS A 102 -3.66 -9.74 6.76
C LYS A 102 -3.40 -9.14 8.15
N GLY A 103 -2.64 -8.06 8.24
CA GLY A 103 -2.36 -7.36 9.50
C GLY A 103 -3.46 -6.37 9.88
N ASN A 104 -3.16 -5.43 10.78
CA ASN A 104 -4.11 -4.37 11.13
C ASN A 104 -4.23 -3.34 10.00
N PHE A 105 -5.44 -2.88 9.73
CA PHE A 105 -5.73 -1.90 8.69
C PHE A 105 -6.39 -0.65 9.30
N VAL A 106 -5.94 0.52 8.86
CA VAL A 106 -6.58 1.79 9.22
C VAL A 106 -6.79 2.62 7.95
N GLY A 107 -8.05 2.92 7.61
CA GLY A 107 -8.36 3.79 6.49
C GLY A 107 -9.45 3.30 5.54
N LEU A 108 -9.23 3.47 4.23
CA LEU A 108 -10.18 3.16 3.18
C LEU A 108 -9.70 1.99 2.32
N GLN A 109 -10.55 0.99 2.13
CA GLN A 109 -10.30 -0.13 1.22
C GLN A 109 -11.40 -0.19 0.16
N THR A 110 -11.04 -0.05 -1.12
CA THR A 110 -11.98 -0.02 -2.25
C THR A 110 -11.61 -1.05 -3.30
N SER A 111 -12.59 -1.86 -3.75
CA SER A 111 -12.33 -2.90 -4.77
C SER A 111 -13.61 -3.53 -5.31
N TRP A 112 -13.48 -4.59 -6.08
CA TRP A 112 -14.58 -5.53 -6.29
C TRP A 112 -14.66 -6.55 -5.15
N VAL A 113 -13.48 -6.99 -4.64
CA VAL A 113 -13.40 -7.90 -3.50
C VAL A 113 -12.36 -7.37 -2.50
N ASN A 114 -12.81 -7.05 -1.30
CA ASN A 114 -11.97 -6.74 -0.16
C ASN A 114 -11.92 -7.95 0.78
N TYR A 115 -10.73 -8.48 1.01
CA TYR A 115 -10.47 -9.49 2.03
C TYR A 115 -9.51 -8.94 3.08
N HIS A 116 -9.97 -8.86 4.31
CA HIS A 116 -9.15 -8.45 5.44
C HIS A 116 -9.13 -9.51 6.54
N GLY A 117 -7.97 -10.12 6.76
CA GLY A 117 -7.78 -11.23 7.70
C GLY A 117 -7.48 -10.83 9.14
N GLY A 118 -7.25 -9.54 9.41
CA GLY A 118 -6.94 -8.98 10.73
C GLY A 118 -8.04 -8.06 11.26
N HIS A 119 -7.63 -7.08 12.09
CA HIS A 119 -8.52 -6.03 12.57
C HIS A 119 -8.54 -4.85 11.59
N PHE A 120 -9.72 -4.49 11.11
CA PHE A 120 -9.96 -3.39 10.18
C PHE A 120 -10.58 -2.19 10.92
N ASN A 121 -9.99 -1.01 10.77
CA ASN A 121 -10.56 0.24 11.27
C ASN A 121 -10.78 1.21 10.10
N GLY A 122 -12.06 1.52 9.81
CA GLY A 122 -12.41 2.45 8.76
C GLY A 122 -13.54 2.02 7.84
N LEU A 123 -13.38 2.23 6.52
CA LEU A 123 -14.41 1.97 5.51
C LEU A 123 -13.94 0.96 4.47
N GLN A 124 -14.71 -0.13 4.29
CA GLN A 124 -14.61 -1.03 3.13
C GLN A 124 -15.76 -0.73 2.15
N PHE A 125 -15.40 -0.50 0.89
CA PHE A 125 -16.35 -0.27 -0.20
C PHE A 125 -16.06 -1.20 -1.37
N SER A 126 -16.95 -2.17 -1.63
CA SER A 126 -16.76 -3.16 -2.70
C SER A 126 -18.04 -3.90 -3.06
N ILE A 127 -17.97 -4.83 -4.03
CA ILE A 127 -19.04 -5.78 -4.27
C ILE A 127 -19.12 -6.78 -3.11
N VAL A 128 -17.96 -7.33 -2.71
CA VAL A 128 -17.85 -8.28 -1.58
C VAL A 128 -16.82 -7.76 -0.60
N ASN A 129 -17.24 -7.50 0.63
CA ASN A 129 -16.37 -7.15 1.75
C ASN A 129 -16.29 -8.30 2.76
N TYR A 130 -15.08 -8.62 3.17
CA TYR A 130 -14.80 -9.49 4.31
C TYR A 130 -13.81 -8.83 5.25
N ALA A 131 -14.11 -8.81 6.54
CA ALA A 131 -13.18 -8.49 7.60
C ALA A 131 -13.30 -9.53 8.72
N ALA A 132 -12.16 -9.98 9.28
CA ALA A 132 -12.18 -10.88 10.42
C ALA A 132 -12.81 -10.19 11.65
N THR A 133 -12.40 -8.95 11.92
CA THR A 133 -13.03 -8.03 12.86
C THR A 133 -12.99 -6.61 12.27
N ILE A 134 -13.92 -5.75 12.63
CA ILE A 134 -14.00 -4.38 12.13
C ILE A 134 -14.40 -3.41 13.23
N GLU A 135 -13.80 -2.24 13.23
CA GLU A 135 -14.30 -1.01 13.84
C GLU A 135 -14.58 -0.02 12.70
N GLY A 136 -15.84 0.04 12.25
CA GLY A 136 -16.19 0.86 11.08
C GLY A 136 -17.35 0.31 10.27
N LEU A 137 -17.30 0.57 8.94
CA LEU A 137 -18.39 0.33 8.02
C LEU A 137 -17.96 -0.46 6.80
N GLN A 138 -18.77 -1.46 6.42
CA GLN A 138 -18.70 -2.12 5.11
C GLN A 138 -19.90 -1.66 4.27
N LEU A 139 -19.64 -1.25 3.02
CA LEU A 139 -20.64 -0.94 1.99
C LEU A 139 -20.40 -1.82 0.77
N GLY A 140 -21.38 -2.66 0.41
CA GLY A 140 -21.25 -3.58 -0.73
C GLY A 140 -22.46 -4.48 -0.88
N LEU A 141 -22.51 -5.26 -1.95
CA LEU A 141 -23.63 -6.20 -2.15
C LEU A 141 -23.61 -7.31 -1.09
N ILE A 142 -22.42 -7.74 -0.67
CA ILE A 142 -22.23 -8.78 0.36
C ILE A 142 -21.18 -8.27 1.33
N ASN A 143 -21.56 -8.14 2.61
CA ASN A 143 -20.68 -7.66 3.67
C ASN A 143 -20.61 -8.72 4.77
N ILE A 144 -19.39 -9.17 5.08
CA ILE A 144 -19.13 -10.27 6.01
C ILE A 144 -18.20 -9.80 7.10
N ILE A 145 -18.59 -9.96 8.35
CA ILE A 145 -17.76 -9.71 9.53
C ILE A 145 -17.64 -11.05 10.30
N GLY A 146 -16.41 -11.52 10.46
CA GLY A 146 -16.13 -12.83 11.06
C GLY A 146 -16.47 -12.88 12.55
N SER A 147 -16.25 -11.79 13.29
CA SER A 147 -16.56 -11.68 14.72
C SER A 147 -16.92 -10.23 15.08
N GLY A 148 -17.91 -10.06 15.90
CA GLY A 148 -18.54 -8.76 16.13
C GLY A 148 -19.55 -8.43 15.02
N GLY A 149 -19.80 -7.15 14.83
CA GLY A 149 -20.63 -6.65 13.75
C GLY A 149 -22.14 -6.74 14.02
N PHE A 150 -22.89 -5.95 13.24
CA PHE A 150 -24.35 -5.94 13.31
C PHE A 150 -24.95 -7.33 13.01
N LEU A 151 -24.45 -7.99 11.96
CA LEU A 151 -24.73 -9.38 11.62
C LEU A 151 -23.49 -10.04 10.99
N PRO A 152 -23.35 -11.38 11.08
CA PRO A 152 -22.25 -12.09 10.42
C PRO A 152 -22.18 -11.84 8.90
N VAL A 153 -23.34 -11.75 8.24
CA VAL A 153 -23.47 -11.40 6.82
C VAL A 153 -24.66 -10.51 6.63
N PHE A 154 -24.48 -9.37 5.95
CA PHE A 154 -25.58 -8.47 5.62
C PHE A 154 -25.41 -7.82 4.24
N PRO A 155 -26.47 -7.71 3.42
CA PRO A 155 -26.41 -7.03 2.14
C PRO A 155 -26.42 -5.51 2.33
N ILE A 156 -25.82 -4.78 1.36
CA ILE A 156 -25.74 -3.33 1.24
C ILE A 156 -24.79 -2.71 2.25
N PHE A 157 -24.91 -2.96 3.54
CA PHE A 157 -24.00 -2.45 4.57
C PHE A 157 -23.84 -3.44 5.73
N ASN A 158 -22.74 -3.35 6.44
CA ASN A 158 -22.52 -4.01 7.74
C ASN A 158 -21.56 -3.14 8.56
N PHE A 159 -21.60 -3.19 9.86
CA PHE A 159 -20.79 -2.31 10.72
C PHE A 159 -20.54 -2.90 12.10
N ASP A 160 -19.52 -2.39 12.73
CA ASP A 160 -19.23 -2.50 14.16
C ASP A 160 -18.51 -1.21 14.58
N PHE A 161 -18.90 -0.64 15.71
CA PHE A 161 -18.32 0.60 16.24
C PHE A 161 -17.98 0.47 17.75
N ASP A 162 -17.93 -0.77 18.26
CA ASP A 162 -17.62 -1.06 19.67
C ASP A 162 -16.17 -1.47 19.87
#